data_4890db527a9b6b9daae049ced90a495d
#
_entry.id   4890db527a9b6b9daae049ced90a495d
#
_cell.length_a   1.000
_cell.length_b   1.000
_cell.length_c   1.000
_cell.angle_alpha   90.00
_cell.angle_beta   90.00
_cell.angle_gamma   90.00
#
_symmetry.space_group_name_H-M   'P 1'
#
loop_
_entity.id
_entity.type
_entity.pdbx_description
1 polymer ?
#
loop_
_entity_poly.entity_id
_entity_poly.type
_entity_poly.pdbx_seq_one_letter_code
_entity_poly.pdbx_strand_id
1 'polypeptide(L)'
;MRKYPKIGIRPTIDGRQGGVRESLEEKTMSLAKAVADLISSHLKNGDGSPVECVIADSTIGRVAETATCAEKFEREGVGATITVTSCWCYGSETMDMNPYWPKAVWGFNGTERPGAVYLAAVLAAHAQKGLPAYGIYGHDVQDLADNTIPADVAEKILRFARAAMAVATMRGKSYLSFGSVAMGIAGSIVNPDFFQEYLGMRNESVDETEILRRMDEGIYDHEEFEKAMRWTEKYCKPNEGEDFNPAAKVKDRAGKDKDWEFVVKMTIIMRDLMIGNPKLSELGFKEEALGHNAIAAGFQGQRQWTDWKPNGDFSEALLNTSFDWNGIREAFVVATENDALNGVAMLFAHLLTHRAQIFSDVRTYWSPEAVKRVTGMELTGDAKNGIIHLINSGATTLDGSGQCSDAEGKPIMKQAWEMTEEDMEACLKATTWYPANRDYFRGGGYSSNFLTRGGMPVTMIRANLVKGLGPVLQIAEGWTVDLDPAIHKVLDERTDRTWPTTWFTPRLDSKKDAFKDVYSVMNNWGANHGAISYGHIGADLITMASMLRIPVCMHNVEDKDIFRPSAWNAFGMDKEGADYRACAAYGPVYK
;
A
#
# COMPACT_ATOMS: atom_id res chain seq x y z
N MET A 1 7.31 -5.60 20.37
CA MET A 1 7.75 -6.08 19.04
C MET A 1 6.51 -6.41 18.20
N ARG A 2 6.37 -5.82 17.04
CA ARG A 2 5.24 -6.06 16.13
C ARG A 2 5.29 -7.52 15.66
N LYS A 3 4.21 -8.29 15.86
CA LYS A 3 4.17 -9.67 15.38
C LYS A 3 3.58 -9.68 13.97
N TYR A 4 4.42 -9.97 12.97
CA TYR A 4 3.96 -10.12 11.58
C TYR A 4 3.30 -11.49 11.38
N PRO A 5 2.32 -11.63 10.46
CA PRO A 5 1.80 -12.92 10.07
C PRO A 5 2.89 -13.75 9.37
N LYS A 6 2.71 -15.07 9.33
CA LYS A 6 3.63 -16.02 8.69
C LYS A 6 2.94 -16.74 7.53
N ILE A 7 3.74 -17.34 6.65
CA ILE A 7 3.24 -18.18 5.56
C ILE A 7 3.38 -19.65 5.94
N GLY A 8 2.27 -20.39 5.91
CA GLY A 8 2.26 -21.83 6.14
C GLY A 8 2.56 -22.62 4.86
N ILE A 9 3.54 -23.49 4.90
CA ILE A 9 3.88 -24.38 3.79
C ILE A 9 3.37 -25.78 4.09
N ARG A 10 2.52 -26.30 3.20
CA ARG A 10 1.78 -27.57 3.34
C ARG A 10 2.30 -28.59 2.33
N PRO A 11 3.28 -29.45 2.69
CA PRO A 11 3.76 -30.53 1.81
C PRO A 11 2.72 -31.65 1.74
N THR A 12 1.93 -31.72 0.67
CA THR A 12 0.92 -32.78 0.48
C THR A 12 1.47 -33.94 -0.33
N ILE A 13 1.11 -35.16 0.05
CA ILE A 13 1.68 -36.41 -0.49
C ILE A 13 0.59 -37.47 -0.66
N ASP A 14 0.87 -38.47 -1.49
CA ASP A 14 0.04 -39.64 -1.59
C ASP A 14 -0.04 -40.38 -0.23
N GLY A 15 -1.22 -40.55 0.32
CA GLY A 15 -1.42 -41.14 1.63
C GLY A 15 -1.31 -42.68 1.68
N ARG A 16 -0.98 -43.34 0.55
CA ARG A 16 -0.82 -44.81 0.49
C ARG A 16 0.56 -45.21 1.01
N GLN A 17 0.58 -45.82 2.19
CA GLN A 17 1.76 -46.41 2.80
C GLN A 17 2.12 -47.75 2.17
N GLY A 18 3.33 -48.24 2.42
CA GLY A 18 3.83 -49.51 1.90
C GLY A 18 4.52 -49.37 0.54
N GLY A 19 5.19 -48.25 0.30
CA GLY A 19 6.04 -48.03 -0.88
C GLY A 19 5.77 -46.73 -1.63
N VAL A 20 4.51 -46.33 -1.85
CA VAL A 20 4.20 -45.12 -2.64
C VAL A 20 4.58 -43.87 -1.88
N ARG A 21 4.07 -43.68 -0.68
CA ARG A 21 4.30 -42.51 0.15
C ARG A 21 5.80 -42.38 0.47
N GLU A 22 6.39 -43.43 0.95
CA GLU A 22 7.79 -43.48 1.37
C GLU A 22 8.78 -43.09 0.25
N SER A 23 8.42 -43.45 -1.00
CA SER A 23 9.24 -43.09 -2.18
C SER A 23 9.22 -41.59 -2.52
N LEU A 24 8.34 -40.80 -1.92
CA LEU A 24 8.10 -39.38 -2.24
C LEU A 24 8.28 -38.44 -1.05
N GLU A 25 8.47 -38.95 0.17
CA GLU A 25 8.59 -38.15 1.41
C GLU A 25 9.69 -37.09 1.29
N GLU A 26 10.91 -37.54 0.93
CA GLU A 26 12.07 -36.66 0.81
C GLU A 26 11.86 -35.60 -0.26
N LYS A 27 11.35 -35.96 -1.43
CA LYS A 27 11.05 -35.04 -2.53
C LYS A 27 10.06 -33.97 -2.10
N THR A 28 8.94 -34.37 -1.53
CA THR A 28 7.84 -33.46 -1.16
C THR A 28 8.30 -32.48 -0.08
N MET A 29 9.01 -32.95 0.93
CA MET A 29 9.55 -32.10 1.99
C MET A 29 10.66 -31.16 1.48
N SER A 30 11.51 -31.63 0.54
CA SER A 30 12.54 -30.79 -0.07
C SER A 30 11.95 -29.62 -0.86
N LEU A 31 10.89 -29.86 -1.64
CA LEU A 31 10.18 -28.80 -2.34
C LEU A 31 9.53 -27.79 -1.36
N ALA A 32 8.96 -28.25 -0.26
CA ALA A 32 8.38 -27.36 0.76
C ALA A 32 9.47 -26.47 1.42
N LYS A 33 10.64 -27.03 1.72
CA LYS A 33 11.79 -26.26 2.23
C LYS A 33 12.28 -25.24 1.21
N ALA A 34 12.41 -25.64 -0.06
CA ALA A 34 12.81 -24.72 -1.13
C ALA A 34 11.85 -23.53 -1.29
N VAL A 35 10.52 -23.74 -1.15
CA VAL A 35 9.54 -22.66 -1.15
C VAL A 35 9.71 -21.73 0.05
N ALA A 36 9.92 -22.28 1.25
CA ALA A 36 10.16 -21.48 2.45
C ALA A 36 11.43 -20.63 2.32
N ASP A 37 12.52 -21.22 1.81
CA ASP A 37 13.79 -20.53 1.59
C ASP A 37 13.67 -19.44 0.50
N LEU A 38 12.93 -19.71 -0.59
CA LEU A 38 12.65 -18.71 -1.62
C LEU A 38 11.93 -17.50 -1.04
N ILE A 39 10.89 -17.70 -0.26
CA ILE A 39 10.10 -16.62 0.34
C ILE A 39 10.96 -15.82 1.33
N SER A 40 11.60 -16.49 2.28
CA SER A 40 12.37 -15.83 3.33
C SER A 40 13.62 -15.09 2.81
N SER A 41 14.19 -15.53 1.69
CA SER A 41 15.34 -14.86 1.07
C SER A 41 14.98 -13.64 0.20
N HIS A 42 13.75 -13.57 -0.30
CA HIS A 42 13.32 -12.51 -1.23
C HIS A 42 12.31 -11.52 -0.65
N LEU A 43 11.54 -11.91 0.37
CA LEU A 43 10.52 -11.05 0.94
C LEU A 43 10.87 -10.63 2.36
N LYS A 44 10.60 -9.37 2.66
CA LYS A 44 10.81 -8.77 3.97
C LYS A 44 9.51 -8.19 4.52
N ASN A 45 9.43 -8.13 5.83
CA ASN A 45 8.41 -7.38 6.57
C ASN A 45 8.77 -5.88 6.61
N GLY A 46 7.86 -5.02 7.06
CA GLY A 46 8.07 -3.57 7.11
C GLY A 46 9.25 -3.10 7.97
N ASP A 47 9.72 -3.93 8.91
CA ASP A 47 10.92 -3.68 9.72
C ASP A 47 12.23 -4.20 9.07
N GLY A 48 12.16 -4.71 7.84
CA GLY A 48 13.30 -5.28 7.12
C GLY A 48 13.65 -6.73 7.49
N SER A 49 12.97 -7.33 8.47
CA SER A 49 13.14 -8.74 8.81
C SER A 49 12.60 -9.65 7.70
N PRO A 50 13.21 -10.83 7.46
CA PRO A 50 12.68 -11.79 6.50
C PRO A 50 11.24 -12.21 6.82
N VAL A 51 10.44 -12.49 5.79
CA VAL A 51 9.13 -13.13 5.98
C VAL A 51 9.35 -14.55 6.51
N GLU A 52 8.70 -14.87 7.62
CA GLU A 52 8.81 -16.20 8.24
C GLU A 52 7.85 -17.19 7.59
N CYS A 53 8.36 -18.41 7.34
CA CYS A 53 7.56 -19.55 6.88
C CYS A 53 7.46 -20.62 7.96
N VAL A 54 6.29 -21.24 8.08
CA VAL A 54 6.04 -22.39 8.97
C VAL A 54 5.72 -23.61 8.12
N ILE A 55 6.59 -24.61 8.14
CA ILE A 55 6.36 -25.88 7.42
C ILE A 55 5.63 -26.84 8.36
N ALA A 56 4.67 -27.64 7.84
CA ALA A 56 4.05 -28.73 8.59
C ALA A 56 5.13 -29.72 9.11
N ASP A 57 4.91 -30.31 10.28
CA ASP A 57 5.88 -31.20 10.92
C ASP A 57 6.12 -32.51 10.15
N SER A 58 5.13 -32.92 9.35
CA SER A 58 5.21 -34.07 8.46
C SER A 58 4.60 -33.73 7.10
N THR A 59 4.81 -34.59 6.12
CA THR A 59 4.02 -34.55 4.89
C THR A 59 2.55 -34.88 5.22
N ILE A 60 1.61 -34.36 4.42
CA ILE A 60 0.17 -34.42 4.65
C ILE A 60 -0.46 -35.33 3.61
N GLY A 61 -0.79 -36.55 4.00
CA GLY A 61 -1.42 -37.55 3.13
C GLY A 61 -2.85 -37.90 3.52
N ARG A 62 -3.27 -37.54 4.73
CA ARG A 62 -4.58 -37.89 5.31
C ARG A 62 -5.15 -36.78 6.19
N VAL A 63 -6.43 -36.90 6.53
CA VAL A 63 -7.19 -35.90 7.28
C VAL A 63 -6.61 -35.60 8.67
N ALA A 64 -6.09 -36.61 9.37
CA ALA A 64 -5.49 -36.41 10.69
C ALA A 64 -4.23 -35.49 10.62
N GLU A 65 -3.37 -35.68 9.62
CA GLU A 65 -2.19 -34.88 9.40
C GLU A 65 -2.58 -33.44 8.97
N THR A 66 -3.67 -33.31 8.20
CA THR A 66 -4.25 -32.01 7.85
C THR A 66 -4.70 -31.24 9.08
N ALA A 67 -5.39 -31.91 10.02
CA ALA A 67 -5.85 -31.31 11.28
C ALA A 67 -4.65 -30.86 12.14
N THR A 68 -3.65 -31.72 12.34
CA THR A 68 -2.42 -31.38 13.09
C THR A 68 -1.69 -30.17 12.46
N CYS A 69 -1.61 -30.12 11.13
CA CYS A 69 -1.03 -28.99 10.42
C CYS A 69 -1.83 -27.69 10.66
N ALA A 70 -3.17 -27.74 10.60
CA ALA A 70 -4.02 -26.57 10.84
C ALA A 70 -3.85 -26.04 12.28
N GLU A 71 -3.87 -26.91 13.29
CA GLU A 71 -3.63 -26.53 14.70
C GLU A 71 -2.26 -25.89 14.91
N LYS A 72 -1.22 -26.44 14.28
CA LYS A 72 0.12 -25.83 14.32
C LYS A 72 0.11 -24.43 13.72
N PHE A 73 -0.48 -24.27 12.55
CA PHE A 73 -0.47 -22.99 11.82
C PHE A 73 -1.24 -21.90 12.56
N GLU A 74 -2.37 -22.24 13.17
CA GLU A 74 -3.11 -21.28 14.03
C GLU A 74 -2.27 -20.82 15.23
N ARG A 75 -1.62 -21.77 15.92
CA ARG A 75 -0.76 -21.46 17.07
C ARG A 75 0.46 -20.62 16.68
N GLU A 76 1.04 -20.84 15.50
CA GLU A 76 2.22 -20.14 15.01
C GLU A 76 1.92 -18.77 14.39
N GLY A 77 0.63 -18.42 14.21
CA GLY A 77 0.24 -17.12 13.63
C GLY A 77 0.36 -17.08 12.10
N VAL A 78 0.12 -18.20 11.44
CA VAL A 78 0.02 -18.26 9.97
C VAL A 78 -1.16 -17.43 9.49
N GLY A 79 -0.95 -16.64 8.45
CA GLY A 79 -1.97 -15.79 7.83
C GLY A 79 -2.35 -16.18 6.39
N ALA A 80 -1.54 -17.02 5.76
CA ALA A 80 -1.76 -17.53 4.39
C ALA A 80 -1.05 -18.87 4.20
N THR A 81 -1.45 -19.67 3.21
CA THR A 81 -0.86 -21.00 2.97
C THR A 81 -0.44 -21.22 1.52
N ILE A 82 0.63 -21.99 1.35
CA ILE A 82 1.04 -22.56 0.07
C ILE A 82 1.12 -24.08 0.22
N THR A 83 0.26 -24.79 -0.50
CA THR A 83 0.32 -26.24 -0.62
C THR A 83 1.29 -26.61 -1.73
N VAL A 84 2.21 -27.50 -1.45
CA VAL A 84 3.22 -28.02 -2.40
C VAL A 84 3.00 -29.51 -2.57
N THR A 85 2.88 -29.97 -3.81
CA THR A 85 2.68 -31.38 -4.09
C THR A 85 3.54 -31.86 -5.25
N SER A 86 4.20 -33.00 -5.06
CA SER A 86 4.98 -33.68 -6.09
C SER A 86 4.20 -34.79 -6.81
N CYS A 87 2.96 -35.10 -6.37
CA CYS A 87 2.23 -36.27 -6.81
C CYS A 87 0.72 -36.14 -6.61
N TRP A 88 -0.02 -37.18 -6.94
CA TRP A 88 -1.41 -37.33 -6.54
C TRP A 88 -1.54 -37.37 -5.01
N CYS A 89 -2.60 -36.74 -4.48
CA CYS A 89 -2.98 -36.77 -3.07
C CYS A 89 -4.51 -36.87 -2.96
N TYR A 90 -4.99 -37.19 -1.77
CA TYR A 90 -6.43 -37.24 -1.48
C TYR A 90 -6.99 -35.85 -1.22
N GLY A 91 -7.49 -35.16 -2.26
CA GLY A 91 -7.85 -33.76 -2.23
C GLY A 91 -8.82 -33.36 -1.11
N SER A 92 -9.91 -34.12 -0.93
CA SER A 92 -10.89 -33.82 0.13
C SER A 92 -10.34 -33.98 1.56
N GLU A 93 -9.31 -34.80 1.75
CA GLU A 93 -8.67 -35.02 3.04
C GLU A 93 -7.55 -34.06 3.35
N THR A 94 -6.89 -33.53 2.31
CA THR A 94 -5.64 -32.76 2.46
C THR A 94 -5.77 -31.27 2.12
N MET A 95 -6.90 -30.82 1.59
CA MET A 95 -7.10 -29.42 1.24
C MET A 95 -7.13 -28.49 2.46
N ASP A 96 -6.72 -27.24 2.29
CA ASP A 96 -6.83 -26.21 3.30
C ASP A 96 -8.27 -25.67 3.38
N MET A 97 -8.92 -25.89 4.51
CA MET A 97 -10.32 -25.51 4.74
C MET A 97 -10.48 -24.15 5.44
N ASN A 98 -9.39 -23.46 5.83
CA ASN A 98 -9.53 -22.17 6.51
C ASN A 98 -10.14 -21.13 5.56
N PRO A 99 -11.29 -20.50 5.90
CA PRO A 99 -11.97 -19.58 4.99
C PRO A 99 -11.29 -18.20 4.86
N TYR A 100 -10.43 -17.84 5.82
CA TYR A 100 -9.85 -16.50 5.93
C TYR A 100 -8.41 -16.41 5.42
N TRP A 101 -7.75 -17.54 5.16
CA TRP A 101 -6.39 -17.55 4.67
C TRP A 101 -6.36 -17.54 3.14
N PRO A 102 -5.69 -16.57 2.50
CA PRO A 102 -5.29 -16.72 1.10
C PRO A 102 -4.50 -18.02 0.92
N LYS A 103 -4.77 -18.75 -0.15
CA LYS A 103 -4.17 -20.06 -0.39
C LYS A 103 -3.74 -20.25 -1.84
N ALA A 104 -2.54 -20.80 -2.02
CA ALA A 104 -2.03 -21.24 -3.31
C ALA A 104 -1.70 -22.73 -3.27
N VAL A 105 -1.69 -23.34 -4.44
CA VAL A 105 -1.29 -24.73 -4.63
C VAL A 105 -0.27 -24.80 -5.76
N TRP A 106 0.93 -25.26 -5.47
CA TRP A 106 1.92 -25.57 -6.48
C TRP A 106 1.96 -27.06 -6.77
N GLY A 107 1.58 -27.44 -7.99
CA GLY A 107 1.68 -28.81 -8.51
C GLY A 107 2.99 -28.97 -9.31
N PHE A 108 3.86 -29.88 -8.88
CA PHE A 108 5.08 -30.19 -9.58
C PHE A 108 4.81 -30.71 -11.00
N ASN A 109 5.47 -30.14 -12.01
CA ASN A 109 5.34 -30.57 -13.40
C ASN A 109 6.32 -31.71 -13.71
N GLY A 110 5.97 -32.93 -13.31
CA GLY A 110 6.77 -34.15 -13.55
C GLY A 110 5.96 -35.20 -14.30
N THR A 111 6.67 -36.20 -14.84
CA THR A 111 6.07 -37.27 -15.67
C THR A 111 5.70 -38.51 -14.87
N GLU A 112 6.56 -38.95 -13.94
CA GLU A 112 6.39 -40.21 -13.20
C GLU A 112 5.34 -40.09 -12.11
N ARG A 113 5.30 -38.94 -11.44
CA ARG A 113 4.39 -38.61 -10.34
C ARG A 113 3.90 -37.16 -10.51
N PRO A 114 2.94 -36.92 -11.40
CA PRO A 114 2.56 -35.54 -11.75
C PRO A 114 1.73 -34.88 -10.65
N GLY A 115 2.23 -33.80 -10.08
CA GLY A 115 1.53 -32.93 -9.14
C GLY A 115 0.32 -32.19 -9.77
N ALA A 116 0.32 -32.08 -11.11
CA ALA A 116 -0.77 -31.45 -11.87
C ALA A 116 -2.13 -32.11 -11.64
N VAL A 117 -2.16 -33.43 -11.44
CA VAL A 117 -3.43 -34.18 -11.24
C VAL A 117 -4.08 -33.80 -9.90
N TYR A 118 -3.29 -33.68 -8.85
CA TYR A 118 -3.78 -33.16 -7.56
C TYR A 118 -4.15 -31.68 -7.67
N LEU A 119 -3.27 -30.87 -8.27
CA LEU A 119 -3.50 -29.43 -8.47
C LEU A 119 -4.88 -29.17 -9.08
N ALA A 120 -5.21 -29.83 -10.19
CA ALA A 120 -6.49 -29.66 -10.86
C ALA A 120 -7.67 -30.11 -9.98
N ALA A 121 -7.53 -31.26 -9.32
CA ALA A 121 -8.58 -31.82 -8.46
C ALA A 121 -8.84 -30.93 -7.23
N VAL A 122 -7.79 -30.45 -6.57
CA VAL A 122 -7.95 -29.64 -5.35
C VAL A 122 -8.42 -28.21 -5.64
N LEU A 123 -8.03 -27.62 -6.76
CA LEU A 123 -8.56 -26.32 -7.19
C LEU A 123 -10.07 -26.41 -7.47
N ALA A 124 -10.53 -27.48 -8.12
CA ALA A 124 -11.95 -27.73 -8.31
C ALA A 124 -12.70 -27.92 -6.97
N ALA A 125 -12.10 -28.65 -6.02
CA ALA A 125 -12.67 -28.83 -4.69
C ALA A 125 -12.75 -27.51 -3.90
N HIS A 126 -11.73 -26.65 -3.98
CA HIS A 126 -11.75 -25.32 -3.39
C HIS A 126 -12.85 -24.45 -4.02
N ALA A 127 -13.01 -24.47 -5.34
CA ALA A 127 -14.08 -23.75 -6.04
C ALA A 127 -15.47 -24.18 -5.57
N GLN A 128 -15.72 -25.50 -5.44
CA GLN A 128 -17.00 -26.03 -4.94
C GLN A 128 -17.35 -25.56 -3.52
N LYS A 129 -16.36 -25.27 -2.70
CA LYS A 129 -16.55 -24.87 -1.29
C LYS A 129 -16.52 -23.35 -1.08
N GLY A 130 -16.41 -22.55 -2.14
CA GLY A 130 -16.31 -21.08 -2.02
C GLY A 130 -15.01 -20.61 -1.38
N LEU A 131 -13.95 -21.40 -1.46
CA LEU A 131 -12.61 -21.14 -0.93
C LEU A 131 -11.60 -20.96 -2.08
N PRO A 132 -11.66 -19.87 -2.85
CA PRO A 132 -10.85 -19.73 -4.06
C PRO A 132 -9.35 -19.85 -3.75
N ALA A 133 -8.64 -20.60 -4.59
CA ALA A 133 -7.22 -20.86 -4.46
C ALA A 133 -6.48 -20.52 -5.76
N TYR A 134 -5.21 -20.14 -5.63
CA TYR A 134 -4.31 -19.80 -6.74
C TYR A 134 -3.58 -21.05 -7.21
N GLY A 135 -3.71 -21.41 -8.47
CA GLY A 135 -2.99 -22.53 -9.08
C GLY A 135 -1.63 -22.10 -9.60
N ILE A 136 -0.58 -22.79 -9.21
CA ILE A 136 0.78 -22.60 -9.71
C ILE A 136 1.25 -23.88 -10.39
N TYR A 137 1.67 -23.77 -11.64
CA TYR A 137 2.17 -24.86 -12.46
C TYR A 137 3.31 -24.37 -13.34
N GLY A 138 4.43 -25.09 -13.34
CA GLY A 138 5.60 -24.73 -14.14
C GLY A 138 5.39 -24.99 -15.63
N HIS A 139 5.94 -24.12 -16.48
CA HIS A 139 5.83 -24.25 -17.93
C HIS A 139 6.51 -25.51 -18.46
N ASP A 140 7.71 -25.79 -17.96
CA ASP A 140 8.52 -26.91 -18.44
C ASP A 140 8.48 -28.12 -17.50
N VAL A 141 8.57 -29.32 -18.09
CA VAL A 141 8.65 -30.58 -17.35
C VAL A 141 9.97 -30.67 -16.60
N GLN A 142 9.89 -31.11 -15.33
CA GLN A 142 11.05 -31.38 -14.49
C GLN A 142 11.22 -32.88 -14.25
N ASP A 143 12.48 -33.33 -14.18
CA ASP A 143 12.80 -34.69 -13.78
C ASP A 143 12.47 -34.92 -12.29
N LEU A 144 12.13 -36.14 -11.91
CA LEU A 144 11.73 -36.47 -10.53
C LEU A 144 12.82 -36.09 -9.50
N ALA A 145 14.08 -36.19 -9.86
CA ALA A 145 15.21 -35.82 -8.99
C ALA A 145 15.45 -34.31 -8.87
N ASP A 146 14.86 -33.49 -9.74
CA ASP A 146 15.02 -32.04 -9.72
C ASP A 146 14.15 -31.39 -8.64
N ASN A 147 14.79 -30.82 -7.61
CA ASN A 147 14.15 -30.12 -6.49
C ASN A 147 14.20 -28.61 -6.61
N THR A 148 14.62 -28.07 -7.76
CA THR A 148 14.68 -26.62 -7.99
C THR A 148 13.29 -26.04 -8.25
N ILE A 149 13.13 -24.74 -8.03
CA ILE A 149 11.92 -24.00 -8.35
C ILE A 149 12.17 -23.27 -9.68
N PRO A 150 11.43 -23.60 -10.76
CA PRO A 150 11.53 -22.85 -12.02
C PRO A 150 11.22 -21.36 -11.86
N ALA A 151 11.82 -20.51 -12.69
CA ALA A 151 11.70 -19.05 -12.58
C ALA A 151 10.24 -18.56 -12.65
N ASP A 152 9.42 -19.12 -13.54
CA ASP A 152 8.01 -18.80 -13.69
C ASP A 152 7.16 -19.25 -12.48
N VAL A 153 7.54 -20.32 -11.82
CA VAL A 153 6.95 -20.80 -10.56
C VAL A 153 7.35 -19.87 -9.40
N ALA A 154 8.66 -19.54 -9.32
CA ALA A 154 9.19 -18.65 -8.29
C ALA A 154 8.51 -17.27 -8.33
N GLU A 155 8.34 -16.70 -9.51
CA GLU A 155 7.63 -15.42 -9.70
C GLU A 155 6.20 -15.48 -9.14
N LYS A 156 5.43 -16.52 -9.46
CA LYS A 156 4.05 -16.69 -8.97
C LYS A 156 3.99 -16.93 -7.47
N ILE A 157 4.93 -17.71 -6.91
CA ILE A 157 5.03 -17.92 -5.46
C ILE A 157 5.30 -16.60 -4.74
N LEU A 158 6.26 -15.81 -5.20
CA LEU A 158 6.63 -14.54 -4.59
C LEU A 158 5.52 -13.50 -4.72
N ARG A 159 4.85 -13.42 -5.87
CA ARG A 159 3.68 -12.53 -6.08
C ARG A 159 2.53 -12.90 -5.14
N PHE A 160 2.18 -14.19 -5.07
CA PHE A 160 1.17 -14.68 -4.14
C PHE A 160 1.56 -14.36 -2.69
N ALA A 161 2.78 -14.70 -2.28
CA ALA A 161 3.25 -14.51 -0.91
C ALA A 161 3.21 -13.04 -0.48
N ARG A 162 3.67 -12.11 -1.35
CA ARG A 162 3.63 -10.66 -1.10
C ARG A 162 2.20 -10.17 -0.91
N ALA A 163 1.30 -10.50 -1.82
CA ALA A 163 -0.11 -10.11 -1.74
C ALA A 163 -0.80 -10.72 -0.51
N ALA A 164 -0.54 -11.99 -0.23
CA ALA A 164 -1.12 -12.70 0.91
C ALA A 164 -0.65 -12.15 2.26
N MET A 165 0.62 -11.74 2.38
CA MET A 165 1.15 -11.09 3.57
C MET A 165 0.48 -9.72 3.80
N ALA A 166 0.26 -8.94 2.74
CA ALA A 166 -0.47 -7.67 2.81
C ALA A 166 -1.91 -7.88 3.34
N VAL A 167 -2.64 -8.85 2.78
CA VAL A 167 -3.99 -9.20 3.25
C VAL A 167 -3.99 -9.68 4.70
N ALA A 168 -3.07 -10.57 5.06
CA ALA A 168 -2.98 -11.10 6.42
C ALA A 168 -2.61 -10.01 7.46
N THR A 169 -1.81 -9.01 7.07
CA THR A 169 -1.40 -7.92 7.95
C THR A 169 -2.56 -6.99 8.31
N MET A 170 -3.51 -6.77 7.40
CA MET A 170 -4.69 -5.94 7.66
C MET A 170 -5.63 -6.53 8.71
N ARG A 171 -5.74 -7.85 8.76
CA ARG A 171 -6.73 -8.53 9.62
C ARG A 171 -6.54 -8.19 11.10
N GLY A 172 -7.62 -7.70 11.73
CA GLY A 172 -7.65 -7.31 13.14
C GLY A 172 -6.99 -5.96 13.46
N LYS A 173 -6.52 -5.23 12.45
CA LYS A 173 -6.00 -3.86 12.56
C LYS A 173 -7.12 -2.83 12.45
N SER A 174 -6.76 -1.55 12.58
CA SER A 174 -7.71 -0.44 12.47
C SER A 174 -7.29 0.55 11.38
N TYR A 175 -8.28 1.18 10.78
CA TYR A 175 -8.17 2.49 10.14
C TYR A 175 -8.69 3.53 11.14
N LEU A 176 -7.92 4.58 11.43
CA LEU A 176 -8.28 5.60 12.40
C LEU A 176 -8.63 6.92 11.72
N SER A 177 -9.87 7.35 11.86
CA SER A 177 -10.32 8.67 11.41
C SER A 177 -10.13 9.70 12.52
N PHE A 178 -9.36 10.76 12.24
CA PHE A 178 -9.34 11.98 13.04
C PHE A 178 -10.39 12.95 12.46
N GLY A 179 -11.52 13.06 13.15
CA GLY A 179 -12.69 13.79 12.65
C GLY A 179 -13.49 13.00 11.63
N SER A 180 -14.05 13.69 10.65
CA SER A 180 -14.90 13.16 9.58
C SER A 180 -14.26 13.39 8.21
N VAL A 181 -15.05 13.43 7.14
CA VAL A 181 -14.59 13.78 5.78
C VAL A 181 -14.54 15.31 5.65
N ALA A 182 -13.42 15.82 5.12
CA ALA A 182 -13.25 17.24 4.87
C ALA A 182 -14.23 17.76 3.81
N MET A 183 -14.73 18.98 4.00
CA MET A 183 -15.50 19.77 3.04
C MET A 183 -16.61 19.02 2.28
N GLY A 184 -17.08 17.89 2.84
CA GLY A 184 -18.12 17.07 2.20
C GLY A 184 -17.69 16.41 0.90
N ILE A 185 -16.43 15.97 0.80
CA ILE A 185 -15.92 15.20 -0.35
C ILE A 185 -16.74 13.92 -0.50
N ALA A 186 -17.74 13.96 -1.38
CA ALA A 186 -18.80 12.96 -1.44
C ALA A 186 -18.31 11.54 -1.75
N GLY A 187 -17.27 11.42 -2.58
CA GLY A 187 -16.64 10.14 -2.94
C GLY A 187 -15.80 9.50 -1.83
N SER A 188 -15.60 10.20 -0.72
CA SER A 188 -14.78 9.73 0.42
C SER A 188 -15.62 9.30 1.63
N ILE A 189 -16.93 9.36 1.53
CA ILE A 189 -17.86 8.90 2.59
C ILE A 189 -17.93 7.38 2.54
N VAL A 190 -17.45 6.71 3.58
CA VAL A 190 -17.31 5.25 3.64
C VAL A 190 -18.27 4.68 4.68
N ASN A 191 -18.98 3.59 4.31
CA ASN A 191 -19.64 2.75 5.29
C ASN A 191 -18.56 1.94 6.06
N PRO A 192 -18.52 1.98 7.40
CA PRO A 192 -17.59 1.19 8.22
C PRO A 192 -17.57 -0.30 7.90
N ASP A 193 -18.69 -0.88 7.48
CA ASP A 193 -18.80 -2.29 7.10
C ASP A 193 -17.82 -2.69 5.99
N PHE A 194 -17.43 -1.74 5.12
CA PHE A 194 -16.41 -1.99 4.10
C PHE A 194 -15.07 -2.45 4.71
N PHE A 195 -14.62 -1.79 5.77
CA PHE A 195 -13.37 -2.17 6.45
C PHE A 195 -13.47 -3.56 7.08
N GLN A 196 -14.59 -3.87 7.72
CA GLN A 196 -14.79 -5.15 8.37
C GLN A 196 -14.97 -6.28 7.35
N GLU A 197 -15.92 -6.13 6.43
CA GLU A 197 -16.34 -7.21 5.53
C GLU A 197 -15.29 -7.55 4.46
N TYR A 198 -14.57 -6.56 3.94
CA TYR A 198 -13.59 -6.77 2.88
C TYR A 198 -12.15 -6.84 3.38
N LEU A 199 -11.78 -6.03 4.37
CA LEU A 199 -10.39 -5.90 4.81
C LEU A 199 -10.12 -6.64 6.13
N GLY A 200 -11.15 -7.07 6.86
CA GLY A 200 -11.01 -7.64 8.20
C GLY A 200 -10.49 -6.64 9.22
N MET A 201 -10.67 -5.34 8.97
CA MET A 201 -10.20 -4.23 9.78
C MET A 201 -11.36 -3.60 10.57
N ARG A 202 -11.03 -2.88 11.64
CA ARG A 202 -11.95 -1.94 12.29
C ARG A 202 -11.84 -0.57 11.66
N ASN A 203 -12.95 0.18 11.65
CA ASN A 203 -12.95 1.61 11.40
C ASN A 203 -13.21 2.32 12.74
N GLU A 204 -12.19 3.00 13.26
CA GLU A 204 -12.25 3.74 14.51
C GLU A 204 -12.27 5.25 14.23
N SER A 205 -12.86 6.02 15.13
CA SER A 205 -12.90 7.48 15.00
C SER A 205 -12.51 8.15 16.32
N VAL A 206 -11.71 9.19 16.21
CA VAL A 206 -11.33 10.08 17.30
C VAL A 206 -11.78 11.50 16.93
N ASP A 207 -12.45 12.17 17.86
CA ASP A 207 -12.78 13.58 17.70
C ASP A 207 -11.48 14.41 17.70
N GLU A 208 -11.40 15.40 16.82
CA GLU A 208 -10.20 16.27 16.72
C GLU A 208 -9.92 17.04 18.00
N THR A 209 -10.92 17.24 18.86
CA THR A 209 -10.75 17.88 20.19
C THR A 209 -9.86 17.05 21.11
N GLU A 210 -9.72 15.74 20.90
CA GLU A 210 -8.80 14.91 21.65
C GLU A 210 -7.33 15.31 21.43
N ILE A 211 -6.98 15.74 20.23
CA ILE A 211 -5.64 16.29 19.94
C ILE A 211 -5.42 17.55 20.78
N LEU A 212 -6.42 18.44 20.84
CA LEU A 212 -6.35 19.67 21.63
C LEU A 212 -6.28 19.40 23.13
N ARG A 213 -7.11 18.46 23.64
CA ARG A 213 -7.07 18.05 25.05
C ARG A 213 -5.68 17.55 25.44
N ARG A 214 -5.09 16.67 24.61
CA ARG A 214 -3.73 16.16 24.88
C ARG A 214 -2.68 17.26 24.86
N MET A 215 -2.81 18.26 23.98
CA MET A 215 -1.92 19.42 23.99
C MET A 215 -2.07 20.24 25.26
N ASP A 216 -3.31 20.56 25.64
CA ASP A 216 -3.63 21.45 26.76
C ASP A 216 -3.28 20.80 28.12
N GLU A 217 -3.50 19.51 28.27
CA GLU A 217 -3.20 18.73 29.48
C GLU A 217 -1.77 18.17 29.51
N GLY A 218 -0.96 18.39 28.46
CA GLY A 218 0.42 17.91 28.37
C GLY A 218 0.55 16.39 28.22
N ILE A 219 -0.43 15.74 27.57
CA ILE A 219 -0.49 14.28 27.35
C ILE A 219 0.29 13.91 26.08
N TYR A 220 1.57 14.09 26.12
CA TYR A 220 2.53 13.67 25.08
C TYR A 220 3.91 13.50 25.73
N ASP A 221 4.83 12.83 25.05
CA ASP A 221 6.21 12.69 25.52
C ASP A 221 6.95 14.03 25.34
N HIS A 222 7.22 14.71 26.48
CA HIS A 222 7.90 16.00 26.49
C HIS A 222 9.36 15.90 26.05
N GLU A 223 10.06 14.82 26.35
CA GLU A 223 11.45 14.62 25.94
C GLU A 223 11.54 14.44 24.42
N GLU A 224 10.58 13.67 23.85
CA GLU A 224 10.46 13.53 22.41
C GLU A 224 10.08 14.85 21.75
N PHE A 225 9.16 15.62 22.32
CA PHE A 225 8.81 16.95 21.79
C PHE A 225 10.02 17.87 21.70
N GLU A 226 10.83 17.96 22.76
CA GLU A 226 12.07 18.75 22.76
C GLU A 226 13.07 18.25 21.68
N LYS A 227 13.17 16.94 21.50
CA LYS A 227 13.99 16.35 20.44
C LYS A 227 13.47 16.73 19.05
N ALA A 228 12.16 16.63 18.85
CA ALA A 228 11.49 16.99 17.60
C ALA A 228 11.65 18.46 17.24
N MET A 229 11.53 19.34 18.24
CA MET A 229 11.75 20.79 18.03
C MET A 229 13.21 21.09 17.62
N ARG A 230 14.21 20.46 18.27
CA ARG A 230 15.61 20.62 17.85
C ARG A 230 15.86 20.12 16.42
N TRP A 231 15.21 19.02 16.05
CA TRP A 231 15.28 18.50 14.68
C TRP A 231 14.64 19.46 13.67
N THR A 232 13.46 20.01 14.00
CA THR A 232 12.75 21.02 13.20
C THR A 232 13.59 22.30 13.03
N GLU A 233 14.24 22.77 14.09
CA GLU A 233 15.19 23.88 14.06
C GLU A 233 16.38 23.63 13.10
N LYS A 234 16.85 22.37 13.05
CA LYS A 234 17.99 22.00 12.22
C LYS A 234 17.64 21.83 10.74
N TYR A 235 16.50 21.20 10.45
CA TYR A 235 16.19 20.70 9.12
C TYR A 235 15.01 21.39 8.43
N CYS A 236 14.00 21.88 9.18
CA CYS A 236 12.81 22.47 8.59
C CYS A 236 12.88 23.99 8.52
N LYS A 237 13.15 24.66 9.63
CA LYS A 237 13.21 26.14 9.68
C LYS A 237 14.25 26.78 8.76
N PRO A 238 15.44 26.20 8.51
CA PRO A 238 16.38 26.76 7.52
C PRO A 238 15.85 26.72 6.09
N ASN A 239 14.88 25.83 5.81
CA ASN A 239 14.21 25.70 4.51
C ASN A 239 12.78 26.30 4.53
N GLU A 240 12.51 27.24 5.45
CA GLU A 240 11.24 27.99 5.47
C GLU A 240 11.18 28.89 4.23
N GLY A 241 10.12 28.76 3.44
CA GLY A 241 9.91 29.53 2.22
C GLY A 241 9.35 30.93 2.48
N GLU A 242 9.25 31.70 1.41
CA GLU A 242 8.61 33.02 1.42
C GLU A 242 7.14 32.89 1.84
N ASP A 243 6.68 33.84 2.65
CA ASP A 243 5.28 33.93 3.05
C ASP A 243 4.48 34.66 1.96
N PHE A 244 3.74 33.91 1.15
CA PHE A 244 2.93 34.46 0.06
C PHE A 244 1.58 35.01 0.51
N ASN A 245 1.30 35.02 1.80
CA ASN A 245 0.07 35.59 2.32
C ASN A 245 0.05 37.13 2.15
N PRO A 246 -1.15 37.74 1.93
CA PRO A 246 -1.28 39.20 1.99
C PRO A 246 -0.75 39.75 3.33
N ALA A 247 -0.09 40.90 3.32
CA ALA A 247 0.56 41.47 4.49
C ALA A 247 -0.29 41.51 5.76
N ALA A 248 -1.59 41.73 5.61
CA ALA A 248 -2.55 41.72 6.73
C ALA A 248 -2.79 40.31 7.35
N LYS A 249 -2.38 39.23 6.68
CA LYS A 249 -2.52 37.85 7.12
C LYS A 249 -1.18 37.21 7.52
N VAL A 250 -0.06 37.86 7.28
CA VAL A 250 1.28 37.36 7.66
C VAL A 250 1.37 37.31 9.19
N LYS A 251 1.78 36.17 9.73
CA LYS A 251 2.13 36.03 11.15
C LYS A 251 3.55 36.58 11.39
N ASP A 252 3.75 37.20 12.52
CA ASP A 252 5.09 37.55 12.98
C ASP A 252 5.89 36.28 13.35
N ARG A 253 7.18 36.44 13.67
CA ARG A 253 8.05 35.31 14.01
C ARG A 253 7.50 34.50 15.20
N ALA A 254 7.02 35.18 16.24
CA ALA A 254 6.47 34.53 17.42
C ALA A 254 5.21 33.70 17.09
N GLY A 255 4.36 34.21 16.17
CA GLY A 255 3.21 33.47 15.67
C GLY A 255 3.60 32.24 14.84
N LYS A 256 4.63 32.37 14.00
CA LYS A 256 5.19 31.26 13.20
C LYS A 256 5.85 30.20 14.09
N ASP A 257 6.55 30.60 15.15
CA ASP A 257 7.14 29.67 16.12
C ASP A 257 6.09 28.88 16.90
N LYS A 258 4.96 29.51 17.25
CA LYS A 258 3.82 28.82 17.84
C LYS A 258 3.19 27.82 16.88
N ASP A 259 3.13 28.12 15.59
CA ASP A 259 2.66 27.16 14.59
C ASP A 259 3.60 25.95 14.52
N TRP A 260 4.92 26.12 14.54
CA TRP A 260 5.89 25.03 14.61
C TRP A 260 5.70 24.14 15.85
N GLU A 261 5.57 24.75 17.03
CA GLU A 261 5.30 24.01 18.27
C GLU A 261 4.00 23.19 18.16
N PHE A 262 2.96 23.80 17.60
CA PHE A 262 1.66 23.16 17.47
C PHE A 262 1.72 21.95 16.54
N VAL A 263 2.25 22.09 15.33
CA VAL A 263 2.28 21.01 14.34
C VAL A 263 3.19 19.86 14.76
N VAL A 264 4.28 20.13 15.48
CA VAL A 264 5.15 19.10 16.04
C VAL A 264 4.42 18.31 17.15
N LYS A 265 3.75 18.99 18.08
CA LYS A 265 2.91 18.32 19.11
C LYS A 265 1.83 17.47 18.47
N MET A 266 1.14 18.04 17.47
CA MET A 266 0.09 17.34 16.73
C MET A 266 0.61 16.04 16.09
N THR A 267 1.79 16.07 15.49
CA THR A 267 2.40 14.89 14.86
C THR A 267 2.65 13.77 15.87
N ILE A 268 3.22 14.10 17.02
CA ILE A 268 3.47 13.14 18.12
C ILE A 268 2.14 12.54 18.60
N ILE A 269 1.16 13.39 18.88
CA ILE A 269 -0.16 12.97 19.39
C ILE A 269 -0.91 12.10 18.39
N MET A 270 -0.91 12.46 17.09
CA MET A 270 -1.56 11.64 16.06
C MET A 270 -0.92 10.26 15.95
N ARG A 271 0.42 10.18 15.96
CA ARG A 271 1.14 8.90 15.98
C ARG A 271 0.76 8.07 17.21
N ASP A 272 0.75 8.68 18.40
CA ASP A 272 0.47 7.99 19.66
C ASP A 272 -0.99 7.51 19.71
N LEU A 273 -1.94 8.26 19.13
CA LEU A 273 -3.31 7.81 18.94
C LEU A 273 -3.40 6.59 18.00
N MET A 274 -2.58 6.53 16.96
CA MET A 274 -2.56 5.38 16.05
C MET A 274 -2.03 4.11 16.72
N ILE A 275 -0.81 4.17 17.28
CA ILE A 275 -0.05 2.97 17.67
C ILE A 275 0.17 2.82 19.18
N GLY A 276 -0.19 3.83 19.96
CA GLY A 276 0.09 3.92 21.40
C GLY A 276 1.53 4.37 21.70
N ASN A 277 1.73 4.78 22.97
CA ASN A 277 3.03 5.17 23.48
C ASN A 277 3.17 4.74 24.95
N PRO A 278 3.99 3.70 25.26
CA PRO A 278 4.18 3.22 26.63
C PRO A 278 4.68 4.31 27.60
N LYS A 279 5.41 5.31 27.11
CA LYS A 279 5.92 6.43 27.90
C LYS A 279 4.80 7.22 28.59
N LEU A 280 3.64 7.35 27.92
CA LEU A 280 2.47 8.01 28.52
C LEU A 280 1.97 7.28 29.78
N SER A 281 2.06 5.94 29.81
CA SER A 281 1.72 5.17 31.00
C SER A 281 2.65 5.46 32.17
N GLU A 282 3.95 5.67 31.92
CA GLU A 282 4.93 6.08 32.93
C GLU A 282 4.63 7.49 33.49
N LEU A 283 4.09 8.37 32.63
CA LEU A 283 3.65 9.72 32.99
C LEU A 283 2.29 9.75 33.73
N GLY A 284 1.63 8.59 33.88
CA GLY A 284 0.35 8.47 34.59
C GLY A 284 -0.88 8.35 33.65
N PHE A 285 -0.73 8.49 32.34
CA PHE A 285 -1.79 8.45 31.34
C PHE A 285 -1.94 7.05 30.74
N LYS A 286 -2.44 6.10 31.55
CA LYS A 286 -2.48 4.67 31.21
C LYS A 286 -3.43 4.37 30.05
N GLU A 287 -4.55 5.07 29.98
CA GLU A 287 -5.55 4.90 28.92
C GLU A 287 -5.01 5.47 27.60
N GLU A 288 -4.48 6.67 27.63
CA GLU A 288 -3.95 7.38 26.45
C GLU A 288 -2.70 6.70 25.87
N ALA A 289 -2.02 5.88 26.67
CA ALA A 289 -0.86 5.10 26.23
C ALA A 289 -1.21 3.96 25.26
N LEU A 290 -2.47 3.51 25.19
CA LEU A 290 -2.85 2.28 24.50
C LEU A 290 -2.90 2.43 22.97
N GLY A 291 -3.32 3.55 22.43
CA GLY A 291 -3.54 3.74 20.97
C GLY A 291 -4.66 2.86 20.40
N HIS A 292 -4.90 2.97 19.11
CA HIS A 292 -6.01 2.30 18.40
C HIS A 292 -5.59 1.10 17.53
N ASN A 293 -4.34 0.61 17.64
CA ASN A 293 -3.79 -0.45 16.79
C ASN A 293 -3.97 -0.17 15.29
N ALA A 294 -3.87 1.11 14.90
CA ALA A 294 -4.09 1.56 13.54
C ALA A 294 -2.85 1.38 12.67
N ILE A 295 -3.04 0.86 11.45
CA ILE A 295 -2.01 0.75 10.41
C ILE A 295 -2.22 1.76 9.28
N ALA A 296 -3.38 2.41 9.28
CA ALA A 296 -3.69 3.56 8.44
C ALA A 296 -4.59 4.51 9.21
N ALA A 297 -4.54 5.78 8.84
CA ALA A 297 -5.38 6.83 9.40
C ALA A 297 -5.75 7.87 8.34
N GLY A 298 -6.61 8.80 8.69
CA GLY A 298 -6.88 10.00 7.92
C GLY A 298 -7.21 11.16 8.84
N PHE A 299 -6.81 12.36 8.45
CA PHE A 299 -7.08 13.58 9.19
C PHE A 299 -8.03 14.48 8.39
N GLN A 300 -9.14 14.89 8.99
CA GLN A 300 -10.15 15.72 8.31
C GLN A 300 -9.55 17.01 7.74
N GLY A 301 -8.76 17.72 8.52
CA GLY A 301 -8.01 18.91 8.12
C GLY A 301 -8.91 20.07 7.75
N GLN A 302 -9.27 20.16 6.49
CA GLN A 302 -10.07 21.25 5.94
C GLN A 302 -11.57 20.93 6.08
N ARG A 303 -12.46 21.80 6.48
CA ARG A 303 -12.36 23.13 7.08
C ARG A 303 -12.62 22.98 8.57
N GLN A 304 -13.28 23.93 9.23
CA GLN A 304 -13.55 23.97 10.68
C GLN A 304 -12.26 23.91 11.52
N TRP A 305 -11.50 22.80 11.49
CA TRP A 305 -10.19 22.74 12.14
C TRP A 305 -9.28 23.87 11.64
N THR A 306 -9.02 23.94 10.33
CA THR A 306 -8.10 24.92 9.73
C THR A 306 -8.67 26.34 9.66
N ASP A 307 -9.95 26.53 9.93
CA ASP A 307 -10.51 27.86 10.17
C ASP A 307 -10.04 28.45 11.50
N TRP A 308 -9.58 27.62 12.42
CA TRP A 308 -9.17 28.02 13.77
C TRP A 308 -7.76 27.61 14.17
N LYS A 309 -7.35 26.37 13.88
CA LYS A 309 -6.06 25.77 14.28
C LYS A 309 -5.11 25.67 13.08
N PRO A 310 -3.79 25.55 13.32
CA PRO A 310 -2.84 25.21 12.27
C PRO A 310 -3.24 23.96 11.51
N ASN A 311 -2.92 23.91 10.20
CA ASN A 311 -3.24 22.77 9.34
C ASN A 311 -2.50 21.50 9.76
N GLY A 312 -2.92 20.36 9.21
CA GLY A 312 -2.32 19.04 9.44
C GLY A 312 -1.17 18.71 8.50
N ASP A 313 -0.83 19.58 7.55
CA ASP A 313 0.08 19.25 6.44
C ASP A 313 1.44 18.74 6.90
N PHE A 314 2.07 19.42 7.88
CA PHE A 314 3.32 18.95 8.45
C PHE A 314 3.19 17.57 9.09
N SER A 315 2.11 17.34 9.86
CA SER A 315 1.87 16.07 10.55
C SER A 315 1.65 14.92 9.57
N GLU A 316 0.82 15.13 8.55
CA GLU A 316 0.56 14.16 7.50
C GLU A 316 1.82 13.88 6.67
N ALA A 317 2.57 14.92 6.30
CA ALA A 317 3.82 14.76 5.54
C ALA A 317 4.84 13.93 6.33
N LEU A 318 5.09 14.26 7.60
CA LEU A 318 6.08 13.56 8.43
C LEU A 318 5.65 12.13 8.76
N LEU A 319 4.37 11.88 9.05
CA LEU A 319 3.89 10.53 9.33
C LEU A 319 3.98 9.63 8.08
N ASN A 320 3.68 10.16 6.90
CA ASN A 320 3.81 9.43 5.64
C ASN A 320 5.26 9.24 5.17
N THR A 321 6.24 9.91 5.78
CA THR A 321 7.66 9.87 5.42
C THR A 321 8.37 8.71 6.12
N SER A 322 9.40 8.13 5.48
CA SER A 322 10.19 7.02 6.00
C SER A 322 11.21 7.44 7.08
N PHE A 323 11.14 8.66 7.58
CA PHE A 323 12.01 9.17 8.65
C PHE A 323 11.35 10.32 9.41
N ASP A 324 11.83 10.56 10.62
CA ASP A 324 11.51 11.74 11.43
C ASP A 324 12.67 12.04 12.40
N TRP A 325 12.41 12.81 13.44
CA TRP A 325 13.38 13.10 14.51
C TRP A 325 13.88 11.89 15.28
N ASN A 326 13.25 10.72 15.15
CA ASN A 326 13.71 9.46 15.73
C ASN A 326 14.62 8.67 14.79
N GLY A 327 14.84 9.16 13.58
CA GLY A 327 15.63 8.53 12.53
C GLY A 327 14.78 7.85 11.46
N ILE A 328 15.40 6.96 10.72
CA ILE A 328 14.75 6.21 9.63
C ILE A 328 13.84 5.14 10.22
N ARG A 329 12.62 5.02 9.70
CA ARG A 329 11.58 4.08 10.12
C ARG A 329 10.64 3.73 8.98
N GLU A 330 9.87 2.66 9.13
CA GLU A 330 8.73 2.39 8.24
C GLU A 330 7.75 3.58 8.27
N ALA A 331 7.32 4.06 7.11
CA ALA A 331 6.34 5.14 6.99
C ALA A 331 4.98 4.70 7.57
N PHE A 332 4.25 5.64 8.14
CA PHE A 332 2.82 5.45 8.41
C PHE A 332 2.01 5.69 7.14
N VAL A 333 0.71 5.43 7.21
CA VAL A 333 -0.26 5.77 6.17
C VAL A 333 -1.28 6.71 6.78
N VAL A 334 -1.26 7.98 6.35
CA VAL A 334 -2.21 9.00 6.80
C VAL A 334 -2.79 9.71 5.58
N ALA A 335 -4.08 9.56 5.37
CA ALA A 335 -4.78 10.17 4.25
C ALA A 335 -5.14 11.63 4.54
N THR A 336 -4.80 12.52 3.63
CA THR A 336 -5.22 13.92 3.66
C THR A 336 -6.75 13.99 3.53
N GLU A 337 -7.35 14.99 4.21
CA GLU A 337 -8.79 15.26 4.17
C GLU A 337 -9.66 14.08 4.65
N ASN A 338 -9.04 13.13 5.34
CA ASN A 338 -9.62 11.85 5.72
C ASN A 338 -10.35 11.15 4.57
N ASP A 339 -9.77 11.23 3.35
CA ASP A 339 -10.23 10.38 2.25
C ASP A 339 -9.82 8.93 2.50
N ALA A 340 -10.65 8.23 3.26
CA ALA A 340 -10.37 6.87 3.70
C ALA A 340 -10.21 5.88 2.54
N LEU A 341 -10.88 6.10 1.41
CA LEU A 341 -10.74 5.24 0.22
C LEU A 341 -9.38 5.44 -0.45
N ASN A 342 -8.87 6.67 -0.48
CA ASN A 342 -7.48 6.91 -0.92
C ASN A 342 -6.48 6.39 0.12
N GLY A 343 -6.77 6.52 1.41
CA GLY A 343 -6.00 5.92 2.51
C GLY A 343 -5.90 4.41 2.40
N VAL A 344 -6.97 3.72 1.99
CA VAL A 344 -6.95 2.27 1.69
C VAL A 344 -6.08 1.96 0.48
N ALA A 345 -6.13 2.78 -0.58
CA ALA A 345 -5.26 2.61 -1.75
C ALA A 345 -3.77 2.79 -1.36
N MET A 346 -3.44 3.80 -0.52
CA MET A 346 -2.11 3.98 0.06
C MET A 346 -1.70 2.77 0.91
N LEU A 347 -2.59 2.27 1.77
CA LEU A 347 -2.33 1.10 2.61
C LEU A 347 -2.02 -0.15 1.78
N PHE A 348 -2.80 -0.40 0.72
CA PHE A 348 -2.56 -1.53 -0.18
C PHE A 348 -1.17 -1.47 -0.80
N ALA A 349 -0.82 -0.32 -1.34
CA ALA A 349 0.49 -0.11 -1.95
C ALA A 349 1.63 -0.17 -0.92
N HIS A 350 1.44 0.42 0.27
CA HIS A 350 2.41 0.37 1.37
C HIS A 350 2.69 -1.08 1.80
N LEU A 351 1.65 -1.88 2.02
CA LEU A 351 1.81 -3.28 2.45
C LEU A 351 2.42 -4.18 1.36
N LEU A 352 2.27 -3.85 0.08
CA LEU A 352 2.91 -4.57 -1.02
C LEU A 352 4.38 -4.16 -1.21
N THR A 353 4.73 -2.91 -0.96
CA THR A 353 6.05 -2.36 -1.31
C THR A 353 6.92 -2.02 -0.11
N HIS A 354 6.33 -1.86 1.07
CA HIS A 354 6.95 -1.30 2.28
C HIS A 354 7.65 0.05 2.03
N ARG A 355 7.13 0.84 1.09
CA ARG A 355 7.59 2.19 0.78
C ARG A 355 6.58 3.21 1.24
N ALA A 356 7.04 4.43 1.44
CA ALA A 356 6.20 5.60 1.61
C ALA A 356 5.31 5.80 0.38
N GLN A 357 4.12 6.39 0.57
CA GLN A 357 3.14 6.59 -0.50
C GLN A 357 2.82 8.08 -0.66
N ILE A 358 2.72 8.54 -1.91
CA ILE A 358 2.32 9.91 -2.22
C ILE A 358 0.78 9.96 -2.23
N PHE A 359 0.20 10.86 -1.45
CA PHE A 359 -1.21 11.26 -1.61
C PHE A 359 -1.30 12.39 -2.62
N SER A 360 -2.22 12.33 -3.57
CA SER A 360 -2.38 13.40 -4.58
C SER A 360 -3.83 13.68 -4.94
N ASP A 361 -4.13 14.98 -5.17
CA ASP A 361 -5.23 15.40 -6.03
C ASP A 361 -4.87 15.03 -7.47
N VAL A 362 -5.77 14.39 -8.18
CA VAL A 362 -5.69 14.18 -9.63
C VAL A 362 -6.31 15.40 -10.29
N ARG A 363 -5.49 16.47 -10.49
CA ARG A 363 -6.03 17.82 -10.61
C ARG A 363 -6.29 18.28 -12.03
N THR A 364 -5.32 18.15 -12.92
CA THR A 364 -5.42 18.76 -14.26
C THR A 364 -4.73 17.91 -15.31
N TYR A 365 -5.43 17.65 -16.39
CA TYR A 365 -4.82 17.19 -17.63
C TYR A 365 -4.31 18.40 -18.44
N TRP A 366 -3.02 18.41 -18.76
CA TRP A 366 -2.39 19.35 -19.65
C TRP A 366 -2.14 18.68 -21.01
N SER A 367 -2.89 19.08 -22.03
CA SER A 367 -2.61 18.64 -23.40
C SER A 367 -1.35 19.35 -23.93
N PRO A 368 -0.63 18.74 -24.89
CA PRO A 368 0.52 19.39 -25.55
C PRO A 368 0.17 20.76 -26.13
N GLU A 369 -1.02 20.90 -26.73
CA GLU A 369 -1.51 22.15 -27.31
C GLU A 369 -1.76 23.23 -26.23
N ALA A 370 -2.29 22.82 -25.08
CA ALA A 370 -2.52 23.75 -23.97
C ALA A 370 -1.19 24.25 -23.39
N VAL A 371 -0.21 23.35 -23.20
CA VAL A 371 1.13 23.73 -22.73
C VAL A 371 1.78 24.69 -23.71
N LYS A 372 1.79 24.37 -25.00
CA LYS A 372 2.34 25.26 -26.05
C LYS A 372 1.66 26.64 -26.06
N ARG A 373 0.32 26.67 -25.92
CA ARG A 373 -0.44 27.92 -25.90
C ARG A 373 -0.06 28.82 -24.72
N VAL A 374 0.19 28.25 -23.53
CA VAL A 374 0.42 29.07 -22.32
C VAL A 374 1.89 29.36 -22.05
N THR A 375 2.81 28.52 -22.56
CA THR A 375 4.24 28.64 -22.32
C THR A 375 5.03 29.08 -23.57
N GLY A 376 4.47 28.89 -24.77
CA GLY A 376 5.19 29.03 -26.04
C GLY A 376 6.11 27.84 -26.37
N MET A 377 6.18 26.82 -25.52
CA MET A 377 7.09 25.67 -25.61
C MET A 377 6.32 24.37 -25.80
N GLU A 378 6.98 23.37 -26.37
CA GLU A 378 6.40 22.02 -26.58
C GLU A 378 6.84 21.06 -25.49
N LEU A 379 5.94 20.14 -25.10
CA LEU A 379 6.29 18.99 -24.28
C LEU A 379 7.18 18.03 -25.06
N THR A 380 8.20 17.48 -24.43
CA THR A 380 9.17 16.57 -25.04
C THR A 380 9.32 15.28 -24.22
N GLY A 381 10.07 14.29 -24.73
CA GLY A 381 10.33 13.03 -24.03
C GLY A 381 9.05 12.27 -23.71
N ASP A 382 8.95 11.76 -22.51
CA ASP A 382 7.81 10.97 -22.03
C ASP A 382 6.55 11.84 -21.84
N ALA A 383 6.71 13.15 -21.64
CA ALA A 383 5.62 14.11 -21.50
C ALA A 383 4.95 14.48 -22.84
N LYS A 384 5.52 14.12 -24.01
CA LYS A 384 5.10 14.57 -25.34
C LYS A 384 3.62 14.37 -25.68
N ASN A 385 2.97 13.38 -25.07
CA ASN A 385 1.56 13.06 -25.29
C ASN A 385 0.59 13.75 -24.31
N GLY A 386 1.12 14.64 -23.46
CA GLY A 386 0.39 15.29 -22.38
C GLY A 386 0.75 14.73 -21.01
N ILE A 387 0.35 15.44 -19.98
CA ILE A 387 0.67 15.14 -18.58
C ILE A 387 -0.56 15.33 -17.69
N ILE A 388 -0.56 14.62 -16.58
CA ILE A 388 -1.51 14.83 -15.47
C ILE A 388 -0.76 15.53 -14.34
N HIS A 389 -1.29 16.65 -13.86
CA HIS A 389 -0.80 17.35 -12.68
C HIS A 389 -1.36 16.67 -11.44
N LEU A 390 -0.47 16.10 -10.65
CA LEU A 390 -0.73 15.52 -9.34
C LEU A 390 -0.14 16.47 -8.30
N ILE A 391 -0.99 16.95 -7.39
CA ILE A 391 -0.64 17.96 -6.37
C ILE A 391 -1.35 17.58 -5.08
N ASN A 392 -0.85 18.02 -3.94
CA ASN A 392 -1.59 17.91 -2.69
C ASN A 392 -1.57 19.25 -1.95
N SER A 393 -2.43 19.41 -0.95
CA SER A 393 -2.55 20.64 -0.16
C SER A 393 -1.38 20.93 0.80
N GLY A 394 -0.18 20.38 0.52
CA GLY A 394 1.04 20.56 1.28
C GLY A 394 1.35 19.43 2.25
N ALA A 395 0.74 18.29 2.07
CA ALA A 395 0.73 17.16 3.00
C ALA A 395 1.07 15.82 2.34
N THR A 396 2.24 15.69 1.72
CA THR A 396 2.65 14.38 1.18
C THR A 396 4.04 13.97 1.65
N THR A 397 4.34 12.68 1.55
CA THR A 397 5.65 12.12 1.97
C THR A 397 6.83 12.83 1.33
N LEU A 398 7.87 13.14 2.10
CA LEU A 398 9.10 13.75 1.59
C LEU A 398 9.91 12.78 0.71
N ASP A 399 9.74 11.47 0.87
CA ASP A 399 10.28 10.44 -0.03
C ASP A 399 9.82 10.68 -1.48
N GLY A 400 8.61 11.21 -1.65
CA GLY A 400 8.00 11.54 -2.94
C GLY A 400 8.76 12.59 -3.75
N SER A 401 9.71 13.32 -3.14
CA SER A 401 10.64 14.20 -3.86
C SER A 401 11.55 13.43 -4.82
N GLY A 402 11.72 12.08 -4.62
CA GLY A 402 12.53 11.23 -5.48
C GLY A 402 14.03 11.50 -5.39
N GLN A 403 14.52 11.95 -4.23
CA GLN A 403 15.94 12.28 -4.06
C GLN A 403 16.84 11.08 -3.83
N CYS A 404 16.28 9.94 -3.40
CA CYS A 404 17.04 8.70 -3.35
C CYS A 404 17.41 8.24 -4.77
N SER A 405 18.50 7.49 -4.88
CA SER A 405 18.95 6.94 -6.17
C SER A 405 19.27 5.45 -6.06
N ASP A 406 19.08 4.73 -7.17
CA ASP A 406 19.61 3.38 -7.34
C ASP A 406 21.11 3.38 -7.66
N ALA A 407 21.69 2.21 -7.93
CA ALA A 407 23.10 2.06 -8.25
C ALA A 407 23.51 2.75 -9.57
N GLU A 408 22.55 2.96 -10.48
CA GLU A 408 22.73 3.65 -11.76
C GLU A 408 22.46 5.17 -11.65
N GLY A 409 22.12 5.68 -10.46
CA GLY A 409 21.82 7.09 -10.20
C GLY A 409 20.41 7.54 -10.62
N LYS A 410 19.52 6.60 -10.95
CA LYS A 410 18.12 6.91 -11.27
C LYS A 410 17.33 7.21 -10.00
N PRO A 411 16.36 8.13 -10.05
CA PRO A 411 15.53 8.44 -8.90
C PRO A 411 14.64 7.25 -8.51
N ILE A 412 14.60 6.97 -7.22
CA ILE A 412 13.77 5.91 -6.64
C ILE A 412 13.15 6.37 -5.31
N MET A 413 12.14 5.63 -4.83
CA MET A 413 11.73 5.68 -3.43
C MET A 413 12.18 4.38 -2.76
N LYS A 414 13.02 4.48 -1.74
CA LYS A 414 13.58 3.32 -1.01
C LYS A 414 12.62 2.80 0.05
N GLN A 415 12.77 1.52 0.42
CA GLN A 415 12.24 1.03 1.69
C GLN A 415 13.08 1.58 2.86
N ALA A 416 12.48 1.67 4.04
CA ALA A 416 13.17 2.24 5.20
C ALA A 416 14.50 1.54 5.52
N TRP A 417 14.58 0.22 5.39
CA TRP A 417 15.83 -0.53 5.64
C TRP A 417 16.92 -0.35 4.56
N GLU A 418 16.61 0.33 3.46
CA GLU A 418 17.56 0.67 2.38
C GLU A 418 17.97 2.15 2.41
N MET A 419 17.24 2.96 3.18
CA MET A 419 17.56 4.39 3.33
C MET A 419 18.82 4.61 4.16
N THR A 420 19.54 5.67 3.81
CA THR A 420 20.70 6.18 4.57
C THR A 420 20.39 7.56 5.15
N GLU A 421 21.27 8.04 6.03
CA GLU A 421 21.15 9.42 6.55
C GLU A 421 21.32 10.45 5.43
N GLU A 422 22.16 10.17 4.43
CA GLU A 422 22.33 11.01 3.25
C GLU A 422 21.06 11.10 2.40
N ASP A 423 20.34 9.98 2.24
CA ASP A 423 19.04 9.95 1.55
C ASP A 423 18.01 10.83 2.29
N MET A 424 17.96 10.70 3.62
CA MET A 424 17.10 11.54 4.49
C MET A 424 17.42 13.01 4.33
N GLU A 425 18.71 13.38 4.44
CA GLU A 425 19.14 14.78 4.30
C GLU A 425 18.85 15.34 2.89
N ALA A 426 18.97 14.51 1.85
CA ALA A 426 18.64 14.91 0.49
C ALA A 426 17.14 15.23 0.33
N CYS A 427 16.25 14.39 0.88
CA CYS A 427 14.80 14.63 0.88
C CYS A 427 14.45 15.92 1.66
N LEU A 428 15.04 16.10 2.84
CA LEU A 428 14.84 17.31 3.66
C LEU A 428 15.32 18.58 2.95
N LYS A 429 16.49 18.55 2.31
CA LYS A 429 17.04 19.66 1.56
C LYS A 429 16.20 20.03 0.34
N ALA A 430 15.56 19.05 -0.30
CA ALA A 430 14.68 19.28 -1.45
C ALA A 430 13.31 19.83 -1.06
N THR A 431 12.96 19.79 0.24
CA THR A 431 11.65 20.22 0.74
C THR A 431 11.74 21.65 1.27
N THR A 432 10.84 22.52 0.76
CA THR A 432 10.62 23.87 1.29
C THR A 432 9.36 23.86 2.16
N TRP A 433 9.44 24.47 3.33
CA TRP A 433 8.31 24.60 4.25
C TRP A 433 7.72 26.00 4.14
N TYR A 434 6.57 26.09 3.45
CA TYR A 434 5.90 27.37 3.30
C TYR A 434 4.91 27.62 4.45
N PRO A 435 4.86 28.84 5.01
CA PRO A 435 3.72 29.25 5.82
C PRO A 435 2.44 29.00 5.03
N ALA A 436 1.48 28.28 5.63
CA ALA A 436 0.27 27.84 4.96
C ALA A 436 -0.53 29.01 4.38
N ASN A 437 -1.11 28.81 3.19
CA ASN A 437 -1.95 29.81 2.53
C ASN A 437 -3.22 30.07 3.38
N ARG A 438 -3.31 31.23 4.01
CA ARG A 438 -4.37 31.59 4.96
C ARG A 438 -5.72 31.94 4.30
N ASP A 439 -5.82 31.84 2.99
CA ASP A 439 -7.13 31.84 2.32
C ASP A 439 -7.82 30.46 2.48
N TYR A 440 -7.04 29.39 2.56
CA TYR A 440 -7.52 28.02 2.81
C TYR A 440 -7.37 27.63 4.28
N PHE A 441 -6.24 27.97 4.91
CA PHE A 441 -5.87 27.56 6.27
C PHE A 441 -5.78 28.79 7.20
N ARG A 442 -6.94 29.30 7.63
CA ARG A 442 -7.01 30.54 8.44
C ARG A 442 -6.24 30.46 9.75
N GLY A 443 -6.17 29.26 10.34
CA GLY A 443 -5.39 28.97 11.56
C GLY A 443 -3.88 29.06 11.38
N GLY A 444 -3.37 28.95 10.14
CA GLY A 444 -1.95 28.94 9.83
C GLY A 444 -1.39 27.52 9.73
N GLY A 445 -0.13 27.33 10.11
CA GLY A 445 0.62 26.09 9.99
C GLY A 445 1.63 26.15 8.85
N TYR A 446 2.09 24.97 8.40
CA TYR A 446 3.12 24.86 7.36
C TYR A 446 2.74 23.80 6.35
N SER A 447 2.99 24.09 5.07
CA SER A 447 2.85 23.17 3.95
C SER A 447 4.22 22.73 3.44
N SER A 448 4.42 21.45 3.18
CA SER A 448 5.60 20.95 2.47
C SER A 448 5.49 21.24 0.97
N ASN A 449 6.59 21.59 0.35
CA ASN A 449 6.66 21.77 -1.10
C ASN A 449 7.95 21.16 -1.65
N PHE A 450 7.81 20.45 -2.74
CA PHE A 450 8.90 19.96 -3.58
C PHE A 450 8.36 19.63 -4.97
N LEU A 451 9.25 19.51 -5.93
CA LEU A 451 8.96 18.92 -7.24
C LEU A 451 9.50 17.50 -7.27
N THR A 452 8.62 16.54 -7.52
CA THR A 452 9.02 15.13 -7.71
C THR A 452 9.92 14.99 -8.93
N ARG A 453 11.08 14.33 -8.77
CA ARG A 453 11.98 14.04 -9.90
C ARG A 453 11.32 13.10 -10.90
N GLY A 454 11.53 13.39 -12.19
CA GLY A 454 11.04 12.54 -13.28
C GLY A 454 11.85 11.26 -13.46
N GLY A 455 11.26 10.30 -14.18
CA GLY A 455 11.88 9.03 -14.54
C GLY A 455 11.61 7.87 -13.58
N MET A 456 10.85 8.09 -12.50
CA MET A 456 10.43 7.02 -11.61
C MET A 456 9.25 6.25 -12.23
N PRO A 457 9.32 4.90 -12.34
CA PRO A 457 8.13 4.11 -12.58
C PRO A 457 7.20 4.24 -11.37
N VAL A 458 5.93 4.53 -11.62
CA VAL A 458 4.93 4.68 -10.56
C VAL A 458 3.59 4.07 -10.96
N THR A 459 2.80 3.76 -9.96
CA THR A 459 1.42 3.28 -10.11
C THR A 459 0.48 4.23 -9.37
N MET A 460 -0.46 4.83 -10.08
CA MET A 460 -1.56 5.59 -9.49
C MET A 460 -2.71 4.64 -9.17
N ILE A 461 -3.27 4.74 -7.96
CA ILE A 461 -4.21 3.77 -7.40
C ILE A 461 -5.36 4.50 -6.74
N ARG A 462 -6.58 3.97 -6.91
CA ARG A 462 -7.76 4.46 -6.20
C ARG A 462 -8.72 3.31 -5.86
N ALA A 463 -9.23 3.30 -4.63
CA ALA A 463 -10.36 2.48 -4.24
C ALA A 463 -11.64 3.34 -4.26
N ASN A 464 -12.73 2.80 -4.80
CA ASN A 464 -14.05 3.44 -4.81
C ASN A 464 -15.12 2.47 -4.33
N LEU A 465 -16.23 3.00 -3.81
CA LEU A 465 -17.43 2.22 -3.49
C LEU A 465 -18.50 2.52 -4.54
N VAL A 466 -19.02 1.47 -5.17
CA VAL A 466 -20.08 1.57 -6.18
C VAL A 466 -21.33 0.89 -5.65
N LYS A 467 -22.43 1.63 -5.51
CA LYS A 467 -23.69 1.07 -5.00
C LYS A 467 -24.18 -0.07 -5.91
N GLY A 468 -24.45 -1.21 -5.32
CA GLY A 468 -24.89 -2.42 -6.03
C GLY A 468 -23.75 -3.33 -6.49
N LEU A 469 -22.49 -2.84 -6.46
CA LEU A 469 -21.30 -3.64 -6.77
C LEU A 469 -20.38 -3.83 -5.56
N GLY A 470 -20.27 -2.83 -4.69
CA GLY A 470 -19.30 -2.80 -3.59
C GLY A 470 -18.02 -2.06 -3.94
N PRO A 471 -16.89 -2.41 -3.29
CA PRO A 471 -15.61 -1.78 -3.59
C PRO A 471 -15.08 -2.18 -4.97
N VAL A 472 -14.40 -1.24 -5.62
CA VAL A 472 -13.67 -1.45 -6.88
C VAL A 472 -12.32 -0.74 -6.80
N LEU A 473 -11.33 -1.24 -7.54
CA LEU A 473 -10.00 -0.66 -7.60
C LEU A 473 -9.71 -0.12 -9.02
N GLN A 474 -9.09 1.06 -9.10
CA GLN A 474 -8.55 1.63 -10.33
C GLN A 474 -7.02 1.68 -10.24
N ILE A 475 -6.33 1.37 -11.32
CA ILE A 475 -4.87 1.26 -11.39
C ILE A 475 -4.40 1.90 -12.70
N ALA A 476 -3.44 2.82 -12.63
CA ALA A 476 -2.78 3.39 -13.80
C ALA A 476 -1.27 3.39 -13.59
N GLU A 477 -0.56 2.46 -14.22
CA GLU A 477 0.90 2.47 -14.24
C GLU A 477 1.42 3.53 -15.22
N GLY A 478 2.55 4.14 -14.88
CA GLY A 478 3.18 5.17 -15.69
C GLY A 478 4.49 5.64 -15.09
N TRP A 479 4.83 6.88 -15.34
CA TRP A 479 6.10 7.47 -14.90
C TRP A 479 5.90 8.88 -14.38
N THR A 480 6.72 9.27 -13.41
CA THR A 480 6.96 10.68 -13.12
C THR A 480 7.78 11.27 -14.26
N VAL A 481 7.55 12.53 -14.62
CA VAL A 481 8.26 13.20 -15.72
C VAL A 481 8.83 14.54 -15.28
N ASP A 482 10.03 14.86 -15.76
CA ASP A 482 10.59 16.20 -15.64
C ASP A 482 10.06 17.08 -16.77
N LEU A 483 9.72 18.30 -16.45
CA LEU A 483 9.42 19.34 -17.42
C LEU A 483 10.59 20.31 -17.55
N ASP A 484 10.69 20.98 -18.71
CA ASP A 484 11.56 22.14 -18.81
C ASP A 484 11.22 23.13 -17.67
N PRO A 485 12.23 23.66 -16.94
CA PRO A 485 11.99 24.56 -15.81
C PRO A 485 11.10 25.78 -16.14
N ALA A 486 11.15 26.28 -17.37
CA ALA A 486 10.30 27.39 -17.81
C ALA A 486 8.84 26.95 -17.99
N ILE A 487 8.61 25.72 -18.47
CA ILE A 487 7.27 25.11 -18.54
C ILE A 487 6.74 24.90 -17.13
N HIS A 488 7.51 24.22 -16.26
CA HIS A 488 7.11 23.96 -14.88
C HIS A 488 6.68 25.24 -14.18
N LYS A 489 7.53 26.28 -14.22
CA LYS A 489 7.24 27.55 -13.57
C LYS A 489 5.89 28.15 -13.98
N VAL A 490 5.59 28.18 -15.28
CA VAL A 490 4.34 28.75 -15.79
C VAL A 490 3.13 27.93 -15.36
N LEU A 491 3.25 26.60 -15.31
CA LEU A 491 2.14 25.72 -14.92
C LEU A 491 1.92 25.76 -13.41
N ASP A 492 2.99 25.76 -12.63
CA ASP A 492 2.97 25.81 -11.17
C ASP A 492 2.39 27.14 -10.64
N GLU A 493 2.77 28.28 -11.25
CA GLU A 493 2.21 29.60 -10.92
C GLU A 493 0.69 29.73 -11.16
N ARG A 494 0.06 28.77 -11.86
CA ARG A 494 -1.39 28.71 -12.11
C ARG A 494 -2.15 27.93 -11.03
N THR A 495 -1.46 27.39 -10.06
CA THR A 495 -2.02 26.68 -8.91
C THR A 495 -1.52 27.29 -7.60
N ASP A 496 -1.49 26.53 -6.53
CA ASP A 496 -0.84 26.95 -5.29
C ASP A 496 0.61 26.47 -5.28
N ARG A 497 1.53 27.42 -5.48
CA ARG A 497 2.97 27.15 -5.52
C ARG A 497 3.61 26.78 -4.16
N THR A 498 2.83 26.73 -3.10
CA THR A 498 3.28 26.26 -1.79
C THR A 498 3.09 24.75 -1.59
N TRP A 499 2.50 24.07 -2.58
CA TRP A 499 2.14 22.66 -2.49
C TRP A 499 3.05 21.76 -3.33
N PRO A 500 3.31 20.50 -2.92
CA PRO A 500 4.18 19.60 -3.66
C PRO A 500 3.55 19.15 -4.97
N THR A 501 4.36 19.09 -6.01
CA THR A 501 3.93 18.76 -7.38
C THR A 501 4.61 17.51 -7.90
N THR A 502 3.81 16.62 -8.52
CA THR A 502 4.27 15.49 -9.32
C THR A 502 3.67 15.59 -10.72
N TRP A 503 4.53 15.61 -11.76
CA TRP A 503 4.08 15.48 -13.13
C TRP A 503 4.05 14.00 -13.51
N PHE A 504 2.90 13.53 -13.98
CA PHE A 504 2.66 12.12 -14.27
C PHE A 504 2.23 11.90 -15.72
N THR A 505 2.78 10.86 -16.35
CA THR A 505 2.30 10.34 -17.63
C THR A 505 1.99 8.85 -17.51
N PRO A 506 0.77 8.41 -17.84
CA PRO A 506 0.40 7.00 -17.78
C PRO A 506 1.03 6.20 -18.93
N ARG A 507 1.29 4.92 -18.70
CA ARG A 507 1.59 3.97 -19.76
C ARG A 507 0.35 3.77 -20.62
N LEU A 508 0.43 4.15 -21.89
CA LEU A 508 -0.68 4.07 -22.83
C LEU A 508 -0.82 2.65 -23.41
N ASP A 509 -2.07 2.24 -23.64
CA ASP A 509 -2.44 0.99 -24.30
C ASP A 509 -3.62 1.23 -25.24
N SER A 510 -3.35 1.23 -26.54
CA SER A 510 -4.37 1.49 -27.57
C SER A 510 -5.50 0.44 -27.63
N LYS A 511 -5.33 -0.71 -26.96
CA LYS A 511 -6.35 -1.77 -26.88
C LYS A 511 -7.34 -1.53 -25.75
N LYS A 512 -7.06 -0.58 -24.85
CA LYS A 512 -7.89 -0.25 -23.70
C LYS A 512 -8.39 1.19 -23.81
N ASP A 513 -9.69 1.39 -23.97
CA ASP A 513 -10.29 2.71 -24.21
C ASP A 513 -9.89 3.76 -23.16
N ALA A 514 -9.81 3.37 -21.88
CA ALA A 514 -9.40 4.26 -20.80
C ALA A 514 -7.91 4.66 -20.87
N PHE A 515 -7.08 3.94 -21.63
CA PHE A 515 -5.63 4.15 -21.71
C PHE A 515 -5.14 4.48 -23.13
N LYS A 516 -6.05 4.78 -24.06
CA LYS A 516 -5.67 5.10 -25.45
C LYS A 516 -4.88 6.41 -25.58
N ASP A 517 -5.09 7.34 -24.65
CA ASP A 517 -4.37 8.61 -24.53
C ASP A 517 -4.44 9.12 -23.07
N VAL A 518 -3.63 10.13 -22.73
CA VAL A 518 -3.54 10.69 -21.38
C VAL A 518 -4.87 11.35 -20.95
N TYR A 519 -5.57 11.99 -21.87
CA TYR A 519 -6.90 12.55 -21.61
C TYR A 519 -7.90 11.47 -21.16
N SER A 520 -7.89 10.33 -21.83
CA SER A 520 -8.80 9.22 -21.51
C SER A 520 -8.55 8.66 -20.12
N VAL A 521 -7.28 8.60 -19.68
CA VAL A 521 -6.97 8.21 -18.29
C VAL A 521 -7.59 9.19 -17.31
N MET A 522 -7.37 10.48 -17.49
CA MET A 522 -7.93 11.52 -16.61
C MET A 522 -9.46 11.51 -16.63
N ASN A 523 -10.06 11.40 -17.81
CA ASN A 523 -11.52 11.43 -17.97
C ASN A 523 -12.24 10.22 -17.36
N ASN A 524 -11.56 9.06 -17.29
CA ASN A 524 -12.10 7.82 -16.72
C ASN A 524 -11.67 7.61 -15.26
N TRP A 525 -10.82 8.48 -14.70
CA TRP A 525 -10.44 8.40 -13.29
C TRP A 525 -11.62 8.81 -12.40
N GLY A 526 -12.11 7.88 -11.62
CA GLY A 526 -13.40 8.00 -10.93
C GLY A 526 -13.36 8.73 -9.58
N ALA A 527 -12.33 9.54 -9.31
CA ALA A 527 -12.18 10.27 -8.05
C ALA A 527 -11.32 11.54 -8.22
N ASN A 528 -11.39 12.43 -7.23
CA ASN A 528 -10.51 13.60 -7.15
C ASN A 528 -9.11 13.28 -6.62
N HIS A 529 -8.93 12.12 -5.95
CA HIS A 529 -7.64 11.71 -5.39
C HIS A 529 -7.09 10.43 -6.02
N GLY A 530 -5.78 10.25 -5.88
CA GLY A 530 -5.05 9.05 -6.23
C GLY A 530 -3.84 8.85 -5.31
N ALA A 531 -3.60 7.63 -4.86
CA ALA A 531 -2.37 7.24 -4.20
C ALA A 531 -1.32 6.91 -5.26
N ILE A 532 -0.09 7.41 -5.10
CA ILE A 532 1.01 7.14 -6.03
C ILE A 532 2.05 6.29 -5.32
N SER A 533 2.30 5.11 -5.85
CA SER A 533 3.31 4.17 -5.37
C SER A 533 4.47 4.08 -6.34
N TYR A 534 5.69 4.02 -5.81
CA TYR A 534 6.87 3.71 -6.62
C TYR A 534 6.81 2.28 -7.16
N GLY A 535 7.14 2.12 -8.43
CA GLY A 535 7.14 0.86 -9.17
C GLY A 535 5.85 0.61 -9.96
N HIS A 536 5.95 -0.26 -10.96
CA HIS A 536 4.81 -0.82 -11.67
C HIS A 536 4.30 -2.03 -10.88
N ILE A 537 3.38 -1.79 -9.94
CA ILE A 537 2.88 -2.79 -8.98
C ILE A 537 1.46 -3.25 -9.29
N GLY A 538 0.94 -2.91 -10.47
CA GLY A 538 -0.44 -3.20 -10.86
C GLY A 538 -0.77 -4.69 -10.83
N ALA A 539 0.16 -5.56 -11.23
CA ALA A 539 -0.04 -7.00 -11.18
C ALA A 539 -0.15 -7.55 -9.76
N ASP A 540 0.66 -7.04 -8.81
CA ASP A 540 0.58 -7.40 -7.39
C ASP A 540 -0.73 -6.88 -6.77
N LEU A 541 -1.16 -5.67 -7.13
CA LEU A 541 -2.44 -5.09 -6.71
C LEU A 541 -3.64 -5.92 -7.19
N ILE A 542 -3.65 -6.36 -8.45
CA ILE A 542 -4.71 -7.24 -8.99
C ILE A 542 -4.75 -8.57 -8.22
N THR A 543 -3.58 -9.15 -7.93
CA THR A 543 -3.50 -10.39 -7.14
C THR A 543 -4.08 -10.17 -5.73
N MET A 544 -3.68 -9.09 -5.04
CA MET A 544 -4.19 -8.77 -3.71
C MET A 544 -5.70 -8.45 -3.73
N ALA A 545 -6.16 -7.64 -4.68
CA ALA A 545 -7.57 -7.27 -4.83
C ALA A 545 -8.46 -8.52 -5.03
N SER A 546 -8.00 -9.50 -5.82
CA SER A 546 -8.73 -10.75 -6.00
C SER A 546 -8.77 -11.62 -4.73
N MET A 547 -7.77 -11.55 -3.85
CA MET A 547 -7.83 -12.17 -2.50
C MET A 547 -8.88 -11.51 -1.62
N LEU A 548 -9.01 -10.20 -1.71
CA LEU A 548 -10.00 -9.39 -0.98
C LEU A 548 -11.39 -9.41 -1.65
N ARG A 549 -11.50 -10.04 -2.83
CA ARG A 549 -12.73 -10.05 -3.63
C ARG A 549 -13.20 -8.65 -4.03
N ILE A 550 -12.23 -7.80 -4.36
CA ILE A 550 -12.42 -6.45 -4.88
C ILE A 550 -12.07 -6.47 -6.37
N PRO A 551 -13.03 -6.27 -7.29
CA PRO A 551 -12.74 -6.26 -8.71
C PRO A 551 -11.96 -5.00 -9.11
N VAL A 552 -11.10 -5.14 -10.12
CA VAL A 552 -10.37 -4.00 -10.70
C VAL A 552 -11.11 -3.52 -11.95
N CYS A 553 -11.59 -2.28 -11.91
CA CYS A 553 -12.45 -1.71 -12.95
C CYS A 553 -11.69 -0.93 -14.04
N MET A 554 -10.44 -0.58 -13.78
CA MET A 554 -9.61 0.16 -14.73
C MET A 554 -8.13 -0.19 -14.47
N HIS A 555 -7.43 -0.71 -15.47
CA HIS A 555 -5.99 -0.96 -15.37
C HIS A 555 -5.31 -1.04 -16.74
N ASN A 556 -4.01 -0.76 -16.80
CA ASN A 556 -3.14 -0.94 -17.96
C ASN A 556 -2.08 -2.04 -17.77
N VAL A 557 -2.31 -2.96 -16.82
CA VAL A 557 -1.48 -4.15 -16.63
C VAL A 557 -1.67 -5.10 -17.80
N GLU A 558 -0.58 -5.71 -18.27
CA GLU A 558 -0.63 -6.69 -19.36
C GLU A 558 -1.30 -8.00 -18.91
N ASP A 559 -2.09 -8.61 -19.77
CA ASP A 559 -2.85 -9.82 -19.48
C ASP A 559 -2.00 -11.00 -19.00
N LYS A 560 -0.76 -11.11 -19.48
CA LYS A 560 0.18 -12.17 -19.11
C LYS A 560 0.62 -12.10 -17.64
N ASP A 561 0.59 -10.88 -17.05
CA ASP A 561 1.05 -10.61 -15.69
C ASP A 561 -0.08 -10.73 -14.66
N ILE A 562 -1.33 -10.90 -15.11
CA ILE A 562 -2.49 -11.03 -14.24
C ILE A 562 -2.55 -12.41 -13.62
N PHE A 563 -2.45 -12.47 -12.28
CA PHE A 563 -2.53 -13.70 -11.51
C PHE A 563 -3.70 -13.65 -10.52
N ARG A 564 -4.67 -14.52 -10.71
CA ARG A 564 -5.95 -14.58 -9.99
C ARG A 564 -6.30 -16.01 -9.59
N PRO A 565 -7.26 -16.23 -8.65
CA PRO A 565 -7.74 -17.57 -8.34
C PRO A 565 -8.24 -18.30 -9.58
N SER A 566 -7.88 -19.57 -9.71
CA SER A 566 -8.25 -20.38 -10.89
C SER A 566 -9.75 -20.47 -11.14
N ALA A 567 -10.55 -20.40 -10.06
CA ALA A 567 -12.02 -20.40 -10.13
C ALA A 567 -12.60 -19.23 -10.93
N TRP A 568 -11.87 -18.09 -11.05
CA TRP A 568 -12.33 -16.93 -11.84
C TRP A 568 -12.55 -17.26 -13.31
N ASN A 569 -11.82 -18.22 -13.85
CA ASN A 569 -11.99 -18.66 -15.25
C ASN A 569 -13.39 -19.23 -15.54
N ALA A 570 -14.07 -19.78 -14.55
CA ALA A 570 -15.44 -20.28 -14.70
C ALA A 570 -16.48 -19.17 -14.91
N PHE A 571 -16.14 -17.93 -14.59
CA PHE A 571 -17.01 -16.77 -14.74
C PHE A 571 -16.88 -16.06 -16.11
N GLY A 572 -16.07 -16.56 -17.00
CA GLY A 572 -15.94 -16.10 -18.39
C GLY A 572 -14.50 -15.98 -18.87
N MET A 573 -14.33 -15.90 -20.20
CA MET A 573 -13.03 -15.76 -20.85
C MET A 573 -12.55 -14.29 -20.86
N ASP A 574 -13.46 -13.34 -20.76
CA ASP A 574 -13.20 -11.93 -20.56
C ASP A 574 -12.73 -11.70 -19.11
N LYS A 575 -11.45 -11.42 -18.94
CA LYS A 575 -10.82 -11.36 -17.62
C LYS A 575 -11.42 -10.29 -16.69
N GLU A 576 -11.73 -9.11 -17.23
CA GLU A 576 -12.30 -8.02 -16.43
C GLU A 576 -13.74 -8.36 -16.01
N GLY A 577 -14.57 -8.79 -16.94
CA GLY A 577 -15.94 -9.21 -16.63
C GLY A 577 -16.00 -10.45 -15.74
N ALA A 578 -15.07 -11.39 -15.90
CA ALA A 578 -14.94 -12.56 -15.02
C ALA A 578 -14.62 -12.14 -13.58
N ASP A 579 -13.73 -11.16 -13.41
CA ASP A 579 -13.36 -10.61 -12.10
C ASP A 579 -14.57 -10.02 -11.36
N TYR A 580 -15.35 -9.18 -12.03
CA TYR A 580 -16.61 -8.64 -11.48
C TYR A 580 -17.59 -9.73 -11.08
N ARG A 581 -17.85 -10.69 -11.95
CA ARG A 581 -18.81 -11.78 -11.70
C ARG A 581 -18.36 -12.68 -10.55
N ALA A 582 -17.08 -13.02 -10.50
CA ALA A 582 -16.51 -13.83 -9.43
C ALA A 582 -16.58 -13.11 -8.08
N CYS A 583 -16.13 -11.86 -8.00
CA CYS A 583 -16.17 -11.08 -6.77
C CYS A 583 -17.62 -10.90 -6.26
N ALA A 584 -18.57 -10.62 -7.14
CA ALA A 584 -19.99 -10.51 -6.78
C ALA A 584 -20.58 -11.84 -6.31
N ALA A 585 -20.23 -12.95 -6.95
CA ALA A 585 -20.74 -14.29 -6.60
C ALA A 585 -20.20 -14.79 -5.26
N TYR A 586 -18.92 -14.57 -4.96
CA TYR A 586 -18.32 -14.98 -3.70
C TYR A 586 -18.64 -14.02 -2.54
N GLY A 587 -18.87 -12.74 -2.83
CA GLY A 587 -19.11 -11.69 -1.82
C GLY A 587 -17.87 -11.41 -0.95
N PRO A 588 -18.02 -10.58 0.10
CA PRO A 588 -16.92 -10.21 1.00
C PRO A 588 -16.29 -11.40 1.73
N VAL A 589 -15.02 -11.29 2.08
CA VAL A 589 -14.25 -12.39 2.72
C VAL A 589 -14.69 -12.63 4.16
N TYR A 590 -15.00 -11.57 4.90
CA TYR A 590 -15.22 -11.61 6.35
C TYR A 590 -16.70 -11.41 6.76
N LYS A 591 -17.62 -11.67 5.84
CA LYS A 591 -19.07 -11.59 6.09
C LYS A 591 -19.62 -12.89 6.65
#